data_bb1176e9f060522d214d1f0872c67ac2
#
_entry.id   bb1176e9f060522d214d1f0872c67ac2
#
_cell.length_a   1.000
_cell.length_b   1.000
_cell.length_c   1.000
_cell.angle_alpha   90.00
_cell.angle_beta   90.00
_cell.angle_gamma   90.00
#
_symmetry.space_group_name_H-M   'P 1'
#
loop_
_entity.id
_entity.type
_entity.pdbx_description
1 polymer ?
#
loop_
_entity_poly.entity_id
_entity_poly.type
_entity_poly.pdbx_seq_one_letter_code
_entity_poly.pdbx_strand_id
1 'polypeptide(L)'
;MKLLPAAIGGVCLALATQAGAVTFATGDTRAVSEPTIPATCQPVRASHTPSGRLFDAALEGAPPDTKAIQDALNACKSGSVLLTSGSGNAFLTGPLSIPANVTLVVDQGVTLYGSRNPADYGSGCGVAASKSGGCLPLISVKGNDTGVMGIRRGDRQGTIDGRGDLLMLGKNTSWWQFGENAKAAGQVQNSPDLIKVQNSNAFTLYHINLINAPYFHFFSHIVNGLTIWGVRVKSPATSPNTDGLDLDSVVNATIHDSDVMGGDDGVAIKTINSRSANITVRNSRFYGTHGISIGSEVMSGVSNVLVENNALVSTDDAGNRSTDNNGLRIKTSIVKGGAVSQVTYRNTCLYGVTSPVVINPFYASGSSGTKPTFSAIVVDGLRSANDAGGKGWILRGYDAQTPLDLVLANVATGNTSVTASNAKIGLSNSALTPTGAGVTTGAVQVEGAVPTCSGAPRFPAL
;
A
#
# COMPACT_ATOMS: atom_id res chain seq x y z
N MET A 1 21.18 71.95 -46.92
CA MET A 1 21.74 70.90 -46.06
C MET A 1 20.60 70.41 -45.10
N LYS A 2 19.90 69.34 -45.44
CA LYS A 2 18.79 68.81 -44.62
C LYS A 2 19.32 67.57 -43.87
N LEU A 3 19.29 67.59 -42.54
CA LEU A 3 19.59 66.48 -41.69
C LEU A 3 18.39 65.56 -41.57
N LEU A 4 18.55 64.28 -41.89
CA LEU A 4 17.57 63.21 -41.60
C LEU A 4 17.82 62.69 -40.17
N PRO A 5 16.79 62.38 -39.40
CA PRO A 5 16.92 61.67 -38.10
C PRO A 5 17.08 60.17 -38.32
N ALA A 6 18.07 59.58 -37.61
CA ALA A 6 18.27 58.14 -37.50
C ALA A 6 17.23 57.53 -36.55
N ALA A 7 16.45 56.54 -37.01
CA ALA A 7 15.58 55.73 -36.19
C ALA A 7 16.36 54.58 -35.51
N ILE A 8 16.42 54.57 -34.20
CA ILE A 8 16.97 53.49 -33.38
C ILE A 8 15.86 52.46 -33.20
N GLY A 9 15.96 51.37 -33.97
CA GLY A 9 15.12 50.19 -33.78
C GLY A 9 15.53 49.38 -32.56
N GLY A 10 14.79 49.41 -31.47
CA GLY A 10 15.00 48.55 -30.33
C GLY A 10 14.58 47.10 -30.66
N VAL A 11 15.55 46.19 -30.68
CA VAL A 11 15.28 44.73 -30.77
C VAL A 11 14.90 44.27 -29.36
N CYS A 12 13.63 43.99 -29.12
CA CYS A 12 13.17 43.25 -27.95
C CYS A 12 13.60 41.77 -28.14
N LEU A 13 14.69 41.35 -27.48
CA LEU A 13 14.98 39.93 -27.29
C LEU A 13 13.94 39.36 -26.32
N ALA A 14 12.98 38.61 -26.85
CA ALA A 14 12.14 37.74 -26.06
C ALA A 14 13.03 36.60 -25.54
N LEU A 15 13.39 36.64 -24.25
CA LEU A 15 13.99 35.51 -23.55
C LEU A 15 12.90 34.42 -23.48
N ALA A 16 12.93 33.46 -24.41
CA ALA A 16 12.18 32.21 -24.29
C ALA A 16 12.81 31.45 -23.11
N THR A 17 12.16 31.47 -21.96
CA THR A 17 12.47 30.53 -20.88
C THR A 17 12.18 29.13 -21.40
N GLN A 18 13.22 28.33 -21.67
CA GLN A 18 13.05 26.91 -21.92
C GLN A 18 12.40 26.31 -20.67
N ALA A 19 11.13 25.93 -20.77
CA ALA A 19 10.49 25.11 -19.79
C ALA A 19 11.29 23.79 -19.73
N GLY A 20 11.92 23.53 -18.59
CA GLY A 20 12.66 22.28 -18.39
C GLY A 20 11.74 21.08 -18.65
N ALA A 21 12.26 20.05 -19.33
CA ALA A 21 11.50 18.84 -19.60
C ALA A 21 11.04 18.20 -18.29
N VAL A 22 9.73 17.84 -18.19
CA VAL A 22 9.17 17.13 -17.02
C VAL A 22 9.73 15.71 -17.00
N THR A 23 10.33 15.32 -15.87
CA THR A 23 10.88 13.98 -15.69
C THR A 23 9.86 13.07 -15.02
N PHE A 24 9.51 11.97 -15.69
CA PHE A 24 8.61 10.97 -15.15
C PHE A 24 9.38 9.82 -14.48
N ALA A 25 8.81 9.26 -13.41
CA ALA A 25 9.31 8.02 -12.83
C ALA A 25 9.08 6.84 -13.79
N THR A 26 10.00 5.90 -13.80
CA THR A 26 9.92 4.67 -14.60
C THR A 26 9.45 3.47 -13.79
N GLY A 27 9.47 3.56 -12.45
CA GLY A 27 9.07 2.50 -11.53
C GLY A 27 10.06 1.32 -11.52
N ASP A 28 9.53 0.14 -11.32
CA ASP A 28 10.32 -1.11 -11.31
C ASP A 28 11.06 -1.32 -12.62
N THR A 29 12.35 -1.57 -12.53
CA THR A 29 13.23 -1.72 -13.70
C THR A 29 13.30 -3.16 -14.23
N ARG A 30 12.69 -4.11 -13.51
CA ARG A 30 12.59 -5.49 -13.95
C ARG A 30 11.55 -5.66 -15.07
N ALA A 31 11.76 -6.61 -15.95
CA ALA A 31 10.72 -7.10 -16.86
C ALA A 31 9.81 -8.07 -16.06
N VAL A 32 8.72 -7.55 -15.47
CA VAL A 32 7.79 -8.35 -14.67
C VAL A 32 6.66 -8.87 -15.54
N SER A 33 6.49 -10.18 -15.57
CA SER A 33 5.38 -10.90 -16.20
C SER A 33 4.52 -11.59 -15.14
N GLU A 34 3.33 -12.06 -15.54
CA GLU A 34 2.47 -12.80 -14.64
C GLU A 34 3.19 -14.03 -14.06
N PRO A 35 3.21 -14.20 -12.72
CA PRO A 35 3.90 -15.30 -12.08
C PRO A 35 3.32 -16.67 -12.44
N THR A 36 4.14 -17.69 -12.37
CA THR A 36 3.73 -19.09 -12.49
C THR A 36 3.88 -19.81 -11.16
N ILE A 37 2.95 -20.72 -10.84
CA ILE A 37 3.02 -21.51 -9.61
C ILE A 37 4.09 -22.59 -9.79
N PRO A 38 5.07 -22.69 -8.86
CA PRO A 38 6.10 -23.72 -8.94
C PRO A 38 5.52 -25.13 -8.79
N ALA A 39 6.23 -26.12 -9.32
CA ALA A 39 5.83 -27.53 -9.22
C ALA A 39 5.60 -27.94 -7.77
N THR A 40 4.55 -28.68 -7.50
CA THR A 40 4.22 -29.15 -6.15
C THR A 40 5.17 -30.28 -5.72
N CYS A 41 5.91 -30.04 -4.64
CA CYS A 41 6.74 -31.05 -4.02
C CYS A 41 6.00 -31.83 -2.92
N GLN A 42 5.06 -31.20 -2.23
CA GLN A 42 4.33 -31.79 -1.11
C GLN A 42 2.90 -31.26 -1.06
N PRO A 43 1.86 -32.09 -1.30
CA PRO A 43 0.49 -31.72 -1.02
C PRO A 43 0.12 -32.01 0.45
N VAL A 44 -0.62 -31.10 1.08
CA VAL A 44 -1.26 -31.28 2.38
C VAL A 44 -2.78 -31.20 2.19
N ARG A 45 -3.53 -32.19 2.70
CA ARG A 45 -4.97 -32.25 2.51
C ARG A 45 -5.73 -31.73 3.73
N ALA A 46 -6.71 -30.88 3.50
CA ALA A 46 -7.59 -30.36 4.54
C ALA A 46 -8.51 -31.45 5.08
N SER A 47 -8.71 -31.46 6.39
CA SER A 47 -9.62 -32.39 7.07
C SER A 47 -10.77 -31.69 7.81
N HIS A 48 -10.76 -30.35 7.89
CA HIS A 48 -11.72 -29.59 8.67
C HIS A 48 -12.73 -28.87 7.78
N THR A 49 -13.95 -28.74 8.32
CA THR A 49 -15.03 -27.90 7.75
C THR A 49 -15.62 -27.09 8.90
N PRO A 50 -15.16 -25.84 9.09
CA PRO A 50 -15.62 -25.00 10.19
C PRO A 50 -17.07 -24.55 10.01
N SER A 51 -17.76 -24.29 11.11
CA SER A 51 -19.07 -23.63 11.10
C SER A 51 -18.87 -22.11 10.94
N GLY A 52 -19.18 -21.61 9.76
CA GLY A 52 -18.78 -20.25 9.39
C GLY A 52 -17.25 -20.13 9.38
N ARG A 53 -16.68 -19.47 10.40
CA ARG A 53 -15.22 -19.26 10.54
C ARG A 53 -14.70 -19.75 11.90
N LEU A 54 -15.48 -20.57 12.63
CA LEU A 54 -15.18 -21.08 13.95
C LEU A 54 -14.99 -22.60 13.90
N PHE A 55 -14.02 -23.08 14.65
CA PHE A 55 -13.71 -24.49 14.85
C PHE A 55 -14.16 -24.91 16.24
N ASP A 56 -14.20 -26.23 16.50
CA ASP A 56 -14.47 -26.74 17.83
C ASP A 56 -13.44 -26.25 18.85
N ALA A 57 -13.84 -26.09 20.11
CA ALA A 57 -13.01 -25.50 21.16
C ALA A 57 -11.66 -26.21 21.35
N ALA A 58 -11.64 -27.53 21.19
CA ALA A 58 -10.39 -28.32 21.28
C ALA A 58 -9.41 -27.98 20.15
N LEU A 59 -9.89 -27.79 18.93
CA LEU A 59 -9.06 -27.39 17.78
C LEU A 59 -8.59 -25.94 17.92
N GLU A 60 -9.45 -25.04 18.41
CA GLU A 60 -9.08 -23.63 18.64
C GLU A 60 -7.97 -23.51 19.71
N GLY A 61 -7.97 -24.39 20.72
CA GLY A 61 -6.97 -24.39 21.80
C GLY A 61 -5.59 -24.93 21.39
N ALA A 62 -5.54 -25.76 20.33
CA ALA A 62 -4.31 -26.35 19.82
C ALA A 62 -4.41 -26.51 18.28
N PRO A 63 -4.05 -25.50 17.50
CA PRO A 63 -4.20 -25.51 16.04
C PRO A 63 -3.59 -26.76 15.39
N PRO A 64 -4.44 -27.66 14.84
CA PRO A 64 -4.02 -29.05 14.52
C PRO A 64 -3.09 -29.14 13.31
N ASP A 65 -3.17 -28.17 12.40
CA ASP A 65 -2.49 -28.26 11.11
C ASP A 65 -1.11 -27.61 11.09
N THR A 66 -0.74 -26.87 12.15
CA THR A 66 0.53 -26.12 12.21
C THR A 66 1.73 -27.02 11.97
N LYS A 67 1.79 -28.15 12.70
CA LYS A 67 2.92 -29.08 12.58
C LYS A 67 2.97 -29.74 11.22
N ALA A 68 1.84 -30.20 10.70
CA ALA A 68 1.77 -30.90 9.42
C ALA A 68 2.19 -29.98 8.25
N ILE A 69 1.71 -28.73 8.24
CA ILE A 69 2.08 -27.75 7.23
C ILE A 69 3.55 -27.37 7.35
N GLN A 70 4.05 -27.11 8.58
CA GLN A 70 5.45 -26.75 8.79
C GLN A 70 6.41 -27.89 8.42
N ASP A 71 6.07 -29.13 8.73
CA ASP A 71 6.87 -30.30 8.33
C ASP A 71 6.93 -30.44 6.80
N ALA A 72 5.82 -30.23 6.10
CA ALA A 72 5.77 -30.23 4.65
C ALA A 72 6.63 -29.10 4.04
N LEU A 73 6.57 -27.88 4.60
CA LEU A 73 7.43 -26.76 4.21
C LEU A 73 8.90 -27.06 4.40
N ASN A 74 9.27 -27.67 5.52
CA ASN A 74 10.68 -28.02 5.84
C ASN A 74 11.21 -29.17 4.97
N ALA A 75 10.36 -30.11 4.59
CA ALA A 75 10.71 -31.24 3.73
C ALA A 75 10.90 -30.82 2.26
N CYS A 76 10.17 -29.81 1.79
CA CYS A 76 10.28 -29.27 0.45
C CYS A 76 11.59 -28.46 0.31
N LYS A 77 12.45 -28.85 -0.63
CA LYS A 77 13.73 -28.15 -0.84
C LYS A 77 13.66 -27.10 -1.94
N SER A 78 12.72 -27.27 -2.87
CA SER A 78 12.43 -26.35 -3.97
C SER A 78 11.08 -26.69 -4.57
N GLY A 79 10.28 -25.69 -4.93
CA GLY A 79 8.96 -25.87 -5.47
C GLY A 79 7.86 -25.38 -4.54
N SER A 80 6.74 -26.08 -4.46
CA SER A 80 5.61 -25.59 -3.65
C SER A 80 5.03 -26.65 -2.72
N VAL A 81 4.56 -26.20 -1.55
CA VAL A 81 3.67 -26.96 -0.66
C VAL A 81 2.24 -26.54 -0.97
N LEU A 82 1.42 -27.45 -1.45
CA LEU A 82 0.04 -27.21 -1.86
C LEU A 82 -0.95 -27.60 -0.75
N LEU A 83 -1.64 -26.62 -0.19
CA LEU A 83 -2.78 -26.83 0.69
C LEU A 83 -4.02 -27.06 -0.18
N THR A 84 -4.55 -28.30 -0.20
CA THR A 84 -5.66 -28.68 -1.06
C THR A 84 -6.80 -29.31 -0.26
N SER A 85 -7.99 -29.37 -0.83
CA SER A 85 -9.14 -30.01 -0.21
C SER A 85 -8.91 -31.53 -0.01
N GLY A 86 -9.47 -32.06 1.06
CA GLY A 86 -9.51 -33.47 1.39
C GLY A 86 -10.90 -33.88 1.82
N SER A 87 -11.08 -34.38 3.05
CA SER A 87 -12.40 -34.57 3.67
C SER A 87 -13.05 -33.26 4.09
N GLY A 88 -12.27 -32.16 4.16
CA GLY A 88 -12.70 -30.79 4.37
C GLY A 88 -12.03 -29.82 3.39
N ASN A 89 -12.18 -28.51 3.65
CA ASN A 89 -11.63 -27.44 2.83
C ASN A 89 -10.95 -26.34 3.68
N ALA A 90 -10.67 -26.62 4.93
CA ALA A 90 -10.09 -25.66 5.87
C ALA A 90 -8.91 -26.25 6.63
N PHE A 91 -7.93 -25.38 6.88
CA PHE A 91 -6.82 -25.61 7.79
C PHE A 91 -6.89 -24.59 8.94
N LEU A 92 -6.49 -25.01 10.14
CA LEU A 92 -6.32 -24.13 11.31
C LEU A 92 -4.88 -24.18 11.78
N THR A 93 -4.18 -23.06 11.71
CA THR A 93 -2.75 -23.00 11.99
C THR A 93 -2.37 -21.86 12.96
N GLY A 94 -1.35 -22.11 13.77
CA GLY A 94 -0.52 -21.06 14.36
C GLY A 94 0.53 -20.55 13.36
N PRO A 95 1.57 -19.82 13.85
CA PRO A 95 2.63 -19.27 13.00
C PRO A 95 3.36 -20.31 12.16
N LEU A 96 3.58 -19.97 10.90
CA LEU A 96 4.34 -20.76 9.93
C LEU A 96 5.58 -19.97 9.44
N SER A 97 6.65 -20.70 9.08
CA SER A 97 7.86 -20.13 8.48
C SER A 97 8.16 -20.80 7.15
N ILE A 98 8.22 -20.00 6.08
CA ILE A 98 8.52 -20.50 4.73
C ILE A 98 10.03 -20.48 4.51
N PRO A 99 10.68 -21.64 4.24
CA PRO A 99 12.11 -21.71 3.93
C PRO A 99 12.42 -21.15 2.55
N ALA A 100 13.71 -20.88 2.28
CA ALA A 100 14.16 -20.43 0.96
C ALA A 100 13.81 -21.44 -0.15
N ASN A 101 13.54 -20.94 -1.35
CA ASN A 101 13.16 -21.70 -2.56
C ASN A 101 11.83 -22.44 -2.44
N VAL A 102 11.00 -22.15 -1.44
CA VAL A 102 9.70 -22.80 -1.20
C VAL A 102 8.57 -21.78 -1.31
N THR A 103 7.50 -22.19 -1.95
CA THR A 103 6.26 -21.41 -2.07
C THR A 103 5.12 -22.13 -1.35
N LEU A 104 4.40 -21.44 -0.49
CA LEU A 104 3.14 -21.91 0.06
C LEU A 104 2.01 -21.61 -0.93
N VAL A 105 1.28 -22.64 -1.36
CA VAL A 105 0.17 -22.50 -2.30
C VAL A 105 -1.13 -22.94 -1.64
N VAL A 106 -2.18 -22.13 -1.73
CA VAL A 106 -3.53 -22.46 -1.24
C VAL A 106 -4.43 -22.70 -2.45
N ASP A 107 -5.04 -23.88 -2.53
CA ASP A 107 -5.93 -24.23 -3.65
C ASP A 107 -7.22 -23.40 -3.62
N GLN A 108 -7.83 -23.26 -4.77
CA GLN A 108 -9.13 -22.61 -4.91
C GLN A 108 -10.19 -23.26 -4.02
N GLY A 109 -10.91 -22.43 -3.24
CA GLY A 109 -11.95 -22.88 -2.31
C GLY A 109 -11.42 -23.49 -1.00
N VAL A 110 -10.10 -23.47 -0.81
CA VAL A 110 -9.45 -23.83 0.47
C VAL A 110 -9.16 -22.55 1.25
N THR A 111 -9.36 -22.59 2.57
CA THR A 111 -9.01 -21.49 3.48
C THR A 111 -8.05 -21.95 4.56
N LEU A 112 -6.95 -21.20 4.70
CA LEU A 112 -6.01 -21.30 5.80
C LEU A 112 -6.41 -20.26 6.87
N TYR A 113 -6.90 -20.72 8.01
CA TYR A 113 -7.30 -19.87 9.14
C TYR A 113 -6.18 -19.72 10.15
N GLY A 114 -5.88 -18.48 10.54
CA GLY A 114 -4.96 -18.20 11.63
C GLY A 114 -5.56 -18.51 13.00
N SER A 115 -4.74 -18.90 13.96
CA SER A 115 -5.14 -19.07 15.34
C SER A 115 -5.71 -17.79 15.93
N ARG A 116 -6.73 -17.90 16.79
CA ARG A 116 -7.25 -16.80 17.60
C ARG A 116 -6.58 -16.71 18.98
N ASN A 117 -5.71 -17.66 19.31
CA ASN A 117 -5.02 -17.70 20.60
C ASN A 117 -3.77 -16.80 20.56
N PRO A 118 -3.71 -15.69 21.32
CA PRO A 118 -2.54 -14.83 21.34
C PRO A 118 -1.25 -15.54 21.74
N ALA A 119 -1.32 -16.56 22.58
CA ALA A 119 -0.14 -17.30 23.07
C ALA A 119 0.59 -18.04 21.94
N ASP A 120 -0.08 -18.40 20.85
CA ASP A 120 0.54 -19.07 19.70
C ASP A 120 1.51 -18.13 18.96
N TYR A 121 1.31 -16.82 19.07
CA TYR A 121 2.12 -15.79 18.41
C TYR A 121 3.24 -15.22 19.29
N GLY A 122 3.47 -15.79 20.45
CA GLY A 122 4.52 -15.38 21.38
C GLY A 122 4.00 -14.67 22.65
N SER A 123 4.83 -14.63 23.68
CA SER A 123 4.44 -14.20 25.02
C SER A 123 4.02 -12.74 25.15
N GLY A 124 4.43 -11.88 24.22
CA GLY A 124 4.04 -10.45 24.19
C GLY A 124 2.80 -10.14 23.36
N CYS A 125 2.27 -11.15 22.65
CA CYS A 125 1.15 -10.96 21.72
C CYS A 125 -0.17 -10.81 22.47
N GLY A 126 -1.05 -9.90 22.02
CA GLY A 126 -2.29 -9.58 22.70
C GLY A 126 -2.12 -8.81 24.03
N VAL A 127 -0.94 -8.19 24.23
CA VAL A 127 -0.61 -7.32 25.36
C VAL A 127 -0.23 -5.94 24.85
N ALA A 128 -0.99 -4.92 25.23
CA ALA A 128 -0.66 -3.54 24.92
C ALA A 128 0.56 -3.08 25.74
N ALA A 129 1.49 -2.35 25.13
CA ALA A 129 2.72 -1.95 25.76
C ALA A 129 3.21 -0.58 25.23
N SER A 130 4.19 0.02 25.92
CA SER A 130 4.84 1.26 25.45
C SER A 130 5.74 1.06 24.22
N LYS A 131 6.13 -0.18 23.93
CA LYS A 131 6.95 -0.57 22.79
C LYS A 131 6.40 -1.83 22.14
N SER A 132 6.68 -2.01 20.85
CA SER A 132 6.32 -3.25 20.14
C SER A 132 6.96 -4.46 20.81
N GLY A 133 6.16 -5.47 21.14
CA GLY A 133 6.54 -6.69 21.87
C GLY A 133 6.86 -7.88 20.97
N GLY A 134 6.85 -7.71 19.64
CA GLY A 134 7.30 -8.74 18.71
C GLY A 134 6.40 -9.97 18.61
N CYS A 135 5.11 -9.79 18.30
CA CYS A 135 4.29 -10.91 17.82
C CYS A 135 4.93 -11.57 16.61
N LEU A 136 4.91 -12.89 16.57
CA LEU A 136 5.20 -13.63 15.34
C LEU A 136 4.06 -13.36 14.34
N PRO A 137 4.34 -13.16 13.06
CA PRO A 137 3.30 -13.12 12.04
C PRO A 137 2.69 -14.53 11.84
N LEU A 138 1.50 -14.61 11.26
CA LEU A 138 0.94 -15.92 10.91
C LEU A 138 1.83 -16.64 9.89
N ILE A 139 2.34 -15.90 8.89
CA ILE A 139 3.32 -16.44 7.92
C ILE A 139 4.56 -15.56 7.93
N SER A 140 5.70 -16.12 8.30
CA SER A 140 7.00 -15.48 8.25
C SER A 140 7.84 -16.01 7.09
N VAL A 141 8.53 -15.10 6.40
CA VAL A 141 9.44 -15.42 5.30
C VAL A 141 10.76 -14.70 5.53
N LYS A 142 11.86 -15.46 5.55
CA LYS A 142 13.24 -14.96 5.68
C LYS A 142 14.19 -15.53 4.63
N GLY A 143 13.65 -16.20 3.62
CA GLY A 143 14.44 -16.84 2.56
C GLY A 143 14.30 -16.10 1.24
N ASN A 144 15.19 -16.42 0.30
CA ASN A 144 15.10 -15.94 -1.09
C ASN A 144 14.26 -16.89 -1.94
N ASP A 145 13.77 -16.39 -3.08
CA ASP A 145 13.05 -17.18 -4.08
C ASP A 145 11.83 -17.89 -3.48
N THR A 146 11.03 -17.15 -2.75
CA THR A 146 9.89 -17.66 -1.99
C THR A 146 8.57 -17.04 -2.48
N GLY A 147 7.46 -17.63 -2.04
CA GLY A 147 6.15 -17.06 -2.36
C GLY A 147 5.03 -17.52 -1.46
N VAL A 148 3.93 -16.78 -1.50
CA VAL A 148 2.61 -17.19 -1.03
C VAL A 148 1.66 -16.99 -2.19
N MET A 149 1.06 -18.08 -2.68
CA MET A 149 0.26 -18.06 -3.89
C MET A 149 -1.07 -18.78 -3.70
N GLY A 150 -2.06 -18.41 -4.49
CA GLY A 150 -3.33 -19.12 -4.57
C GLY A 150 -3.52 -19.72 -5.96
N ILE A 151 -4.20 -20.84 -6.04
CA ILE A 151 -4.73 -21.34 -7.30
C ILE A 151 -6.04 -20.60 -7.58
N ARG A 152 -6.11 -19.97 -8.75
CA ARG A 152 -7.30 -19.28 -9.23
C ARG A 152 -8.02 -20.12 -10.29
N ARG A 153 -9.34 -20.30 -10.12
CA ARG A 153 -10.23 -20.89 -11.14
C ARG A 153 -11.48 -20.01 -11.25
N GLY A 154 -11.69 -19.42 -12.41
CA GLY A 154 -12.70 -18.37 -12.59
C GLY A 154 -12.45 -17.19 -11.66
N ASP A 155 -13.46 -16.80 -10.90
CA ASP A 155 -13.35 -15.66 -9.96
C ASP A 155 -12.90 -16.07 -8.55
N ARG A 156 -12.74 -17.35 -8.26
CA ARG A 156 -12.33 -17.84 -6.94
C ARG A 156 -10.85 -18.15 -6.90
N GLN A 157 -10.24 -17.89 -5.73
CA GLN A 157 -8.85 -18.22 -5.44
C GLN A 157 -8.70 -18.71 -3.99
N GLY A 158 -7.52 -19.25 -3.63
CA GLY A 158 -7.23 -19.66 -2.26
C GLY A 158 -7.30 -18.50 -1.28
N THR A 159 -7.57 -18.78 0.01
CA THR A 159 -7.79 -17.75 1.03
C THR A 159 -6.93 -17.99 2.26
N ILE A 160 -6.39 -16.92 2.82
CA ILE A 160 -5.78 -16.85 4.16
C ILE A 160 -6.62 -15.87 4.98
N ASP A 161 -7.21 -16.36 6.07
CA ASP A 161 -8.09 -15.59 6.96
C ASP A 161 -7.43 -15.41 8.33
N GLY A 162 -7.08 -14.18 8.66
CA GLY A 162 -6.46 -13.84 9.95
C GLY A 162 -7.42 -13.79 11.12
N ARG A 163 -8.74 -13.76 10.87
CA ARG A 163 -9.80 -13.72 11.88
C ARG A 163 -9.67 -12.57 12.88
N GLY A 164 -9.15 -11.41 12.43
CA GLY A 164 -8.91 -10.22 13.26
C GLY A 164 -10.16 -9.62 13.91
N ASP A 165 -11.32 -9.86 13.30
CA ASP A 165 -12.65 -9.44 13.78
C ASP A 165 -13.24 -10.35 14.87
N LEU A 166 -12.80 -11.62 14.93
CA LEU A 166 -13.32 -12.58 15.89
C LEU A 166 -12.67 -12.40 17.28
N LEU A 167 -13.39 -12.77 18.34
CA LEU A 167 -12.84 -12.71 19.69
C LEU A 167 -11.57 -13.56 19.79
N MET A 168 -10.52 -13.00 20.38
CA MET A 168 -9.34 -13.76 20.75
C MET A 168 -9.70 -14.88 21.72
N LEU A 169 -9.04 -16.02 21.62
CA LEU A 169 -9.32 -17.16 22.50
C LEU A 169 -9.07 -16.79 23.98
N GLY A 170 -10.07 -17.03 24.81
CA GLY A 170 -10.01 -16.68 26.24
C GLY A 170 -10.09 -15.18 26.56
N LYS A 171 -10.46 -14.34 25.59
CA LYS A 171 -10.65 -12.90 25.75
C LYS A 171 -12.07 -12.50 25.34
N ASN A 172 -12.48 -11.32 25.79
CA ASN A 172 -13.75 -10.69 25.42
C ASN A 172 -13.60 -9.60 24.33
N THR A 173 -12.43 -9.52 23.70
CA THR A 173 -12.09 -8.57 22.64
C THR A 173 -11.52 -9.29 21.42
N SER A 174 -11.81 -8.78 20.23
CA SER A 174 -11.12 -9.17 19.00
C SER A 174 -9.76 -8.48 18.91
N TRP A 175 -8.92 -8.85 17.93
CA TRP A 175 -7.69 -8.14 17.63
C TRP A 175 -7.94 -6.68 17.25
N TRP A 176 -9.00 -6.39 16.53
CA TRP A 176 -9.35 -5.02 16.17
C TRP A 176 -9.78 -4.18 17.36
N GLN A 177 -10.65 -4.72 18.23
CA GLN A 177 -11.02 -4.04 19.47
C GLN A 177 -9.82 -3.83 20.40
N PHE A 178 -8.92 -4.83 20.46
CA PHE A 178 -7.67 -4.70 21.21
C PHE A 178 -6.79 -3.57 20.65
N GLY A 179 -6.68 -3.45 19.31
CA GLY A 179 -5.96 -2.36 18.66
C GLY A 179 -6.53 -0.98 18.98
N GLU A 180 -7.85 -0.82 18.90
CA GLU A 180 -8.54 0.43 19.27
C GLU A 180 -8.31 0.79 20.74
N ASN A 181 -8.41 -0.18 21.64
CA ASN A 181 -8.17 0.03 23.07
C ASN A 181 -6.72 0.45 23.36
N ALA A 182 -5.75 -0.17 22.71
CA ALA A 182 -4.34 0.18 22.84
C ALA A 182 -4.07 1.61 22.34
N LYS A 183 -4.61 1.97 21.19
CA LYS A 183 -4.52 3.33 20.62
C LYS A 183 -5.16 4.37 21.55
N ALA A 184 -6.33 4.10 22.08
CA ALA A 184 -7.00 4.99 23.03
C ALA A 184 -6.20 5.19 24.32
N ALA A 185 -5.43 4.17 24.76
CA ALA A 185 -4.53 4.22 25.91
C ALA A 185 -3.15 4.82 25.60
N GLY A 186 -2.89 5.26 24.35
CA GLY A 186 -1.56 5.75 23.92
C GLY A 186 -0.49 4.65 23.93
N GLN A 187 -0.89 3.39 23.77
CA GLN A 187 -0.03 2.22 23.78
C GLN A 187 0.07 1.61 22.38
N VAL A 188 1.12 0.82 22.15
CA VAL A 188 1.30 0.04 20.93
C VAL A 188 0.52 -1.27 21.06
N GLN A 189 -0.27 -1.60 20.04
CA GLN A 189 -0.88 -2.91 19.93
C GLN A 189 0.18 -3.93 19.49
N ASN A 190 0.26 -5.06 20.20
CA ASN A 190 1.04 -6.22 19.81
C ASN A 190 0.08 -7.25 19.20
N SER A 191 -0.19 -7.08 17.93
CA SER A 191 -1.03 -7.94 17.10
C SER A 191 -0.22 -8.53 15.95
N PRO A 192 -0.49 -9.77 15.51
CA PRO A 192 0.29 -10.39 14.45
C PRO A 192 -0.04 -9.82 13.07
N ASP A 193 1.00 -9.57 12.27
CA ASP A 193 0.85 -9.41 10.82
C ASP A 193 0.33 -10.73 10.21
N LEU A 194 -0.42 -10.66 9.11
CA LEU A 194 -0.86 -11.88 8.43
C LEU A 194 0.32 -12.52 7.68
N ILE A 195 1.03 -11.73 6.87
CA ILE A 195 2.26 -12.18 6.18
C ILE A 195 3.36 -11.16 6.41
N LYS A 196 4.53 -11.62 6.84
CA LYS A 196 5.73 -10.80 7.00
C LYS A 196 6.93 -11.38 6.27
N VAL A 197 7.48 -10.59 5.35
CA VAL A 197 8.68 -10.92 4.57
C VAL A 197 9.84 -10.05 5.04
N GLN A 198 10.96 -10.66 5.43
CA GLN A 198 12.10 -9.91 5.94
C GLN A 198 13.42 -10.43 5.35
N ASN A 199 14.30 -9.48 4.94
CA ASN A 199 15.64 -9.81 4.42
C ASN A 199 15.58 -10.86 3.30
N SER A 200 14.77 -10.63 2.27
CA SER A 200 14.49 -11.58 1.20
C SER A 200 14.79 -10.97 -0.16
N ASN A 201 15.23 -11.80 -1.08
CA ASN A 201 15.26 -11.46 -2.50
C ASN A 201 14.27 -12.34 -3.26
N ALA A 202 13.60 -11.75 -4.27
CA ALA A 202 12.65 -12.44 -5.14
C ALA A 202 11.49 -13.11 -4.39
N PHE A 203 10.62 -12.29 -3.76
CA PHE A 203 9.37 -12.77 -3.16
C PHE A 203 8.18 -12.54 -4.10
N THR A 204 7.28 -13.52 -4.16
CA THR A 204 6.05 -13.42 -4.96
C THR A 204 4.80 -13.67 -4.13
N LEU A 205 3.85 -12.72 -4.20
CA LEU A 205 2.48 -12.85 -3.70
C LEU A 205 1.54 -12.89 -4.91
N TYR A 206 0.82 -14.00 -5.11
CA TYR A 206 0.11 -14.23 -6.36
C TYR A 206 -1.25 -14.89 -6.16
N HIS A 207 -2.31 -14.32 -6.77
CA HIS A 207 -3.67 -14.85 -6.83
C HIS A 207 -4.22 -15.40 -5.51
N ILE A 208 -3.94 -14.73 -4.39
CA ILE A 208 -4.37 -15.14 -3.04
C ILE A 208 -5.33 -14.11 -2.44
N ASN A 209 -6.34 -14.55 -1.70
CA ASN A 209 -7.15 -13.69 -0.85
C ASN A 209 -6.50 -13.59 0.53
N LEU A 210 -6.25 -12.39 1.01
CA LEU A 210 -5.80 -12.08 2.36
C LEU A 210 -6.93 -11.35 3.07
N ILE A 211 -7.54 -11.95 4.08
CA ILE A 211 -8.72 -11.36 4.69
C ILE A 211 -8.60 -11.26 6.21
N ASN A 212 -9.23 -10.23 6.76
CA ASN A 212 -9.40 -10.02 8.20
C ASN A 212 -8.09 -10.17 8.99
N ALA A 213 -7.02 -9.53 8.52
CA ALA A 213 -5.75 -9.54 9.25
C ALA A 213 -5.92 -8.95 10.65
N PRO A 214 -5.27 -9.52 11.68
CA PRO A 214 -5.25 -8.93 13.02
C PRO A 214 -4.57 -7.56 13.07
N TYR A 215 -3.60 -7.33 12.17
CA TYR A 215 -2.85 -6.10 11.97
C TYR A 215 -2.63 -5.89 10.47
N PHE A 216 -1.41 -5.72 9.97
CA PHE A 216 -1.14 -5.60 8.54
C PHE A 216 -1.42 -6.91 7.78
N HIS A 217 -2.00 -6.82 6.57
CA HIS A 217 -2.20 -8.01 5.74
C HIS A 217 -0.88 -8.51 5.14
N PHE A 218 -0.08 -7.61 4.61
CA PHE A 218 1.23 -7.90 4.05
C PHE A 218 2.22 -6.82 4.46
N PHE A 219 3.30 -7.23 5.10
CA PHE A 219 4.41 -6.35 5.46
C PHE A 219 5.72 -6.91 4.93
N SER A 220 6.44 -6.13 4.13
CA SER A 220 7.76 -6.48 3.63
C SER A 220 8.81 -5.50 4.15
N HIS A 221 9.97 -6.04 4.59
CA HIS A 221 11.06 -5.27 5.17
C HIS A 221 12.41 -5.75 4.64
N ILE A 222 13.16 -4.85 4.00
CA ILE A 222 14.44 -5.13 3.33
C ILE A 222 14.27 -6.26 2.30
N VAL A 223 13.53 -5.95 1.22
CA VAL A 223 13.26 -6.89 0.13
C VAL A 223 13.73 -6.30 -1.19
N ASN A 224 14.40 -7.12 -1.99
CA ASN A 224 14.76 -6.77 -3.37
C ASN A 224 14.11 -7.75 -4.34
N GLY A 225 13.29 -7.23 -5.23
CA GLY A 225 12.56 -8.06 -6.18
C GLY A 225 11.23 -8.58 -5.63
N LEU A 226 10.29 -7.69 -5.35
CA LEU A 226 8.94 -8.02 -4.89
C LEU A 226 7.95 -8.02 -6.06
N THR A 227 7.17 -9.10 -6.20
CA THR A 227 6.08 -9.17 -7.17
C THR A 227 4.77 -9.51 -6.46
N ILE A 228 3.78 -8.62 -6.57
CA ILE A 228 2.42 -8.80 -6.06
C ILE A 228 1.47 -8.73 -7.25
N TRP A 229 0.72 -9.81 -7.53
CA TRP A 229 -0.09 -9.89 -8.73
C TRP A 229 -1.43 -10.59 -8.48
N GLY A 230 -2.53 -9.93 -8.85
CA GLY A 230 -3.88 -10.50 -8.76
C GLY A 230 -4.33 -10.84 -7.35
N VAL A 231 -3.81 -10.13 -6.34
CA VAL A 231 -4.10 -10.36 -4.92
C VAL A 231 -5.37 -9.62 -4.52
N ARG A 232 -6.17 -10.23 -3.67
CA ARG A 232 -7.33 -9.59 -3.06
C ARG A 232 -7.14 -9.47 -1.56
N VAL A 233 -7.06 -8.25 -1.08
CA VAL A 233 -6.98 -7.94 0.35
C VAL A 233 -8.35 -7.45 0.81
N LYS A 234 -8.88 -8.00 1.91
CA LYS A 234 -10.19 -7.57 2.40
C LYS A 234 -10.28 -7.52 3.92
N SER A 235 -10.43 -6.32 4.44
CA SER A 235 -10.98 -6.00 5.77
C SER A 235 -11.90 -4.79 5.64
N PRO A 236 -12.87 -4.57 6.53
CA PRO A 236 -13.73 -3.38 6.50
C PRO A 236 -12.92 -2.08 6.59
N ALA A 237 -13.42 -1.01 5.99
CA ALA A 237 -12.80 0.32 6.08
C ALA A 237 -12.74 0.88 7.51
N THR A 238 -13.44 0.27 8.44
CA THR A 238 -13.48 0.63 9.87
C THR A 238 -12.53 -0.20 10.73
N SER A 239 -11.84 -1.19 10.18
CA SER A 239 -10.89 -2.02 10.94
C SER A 239 -9.57 -1.28 11.18
N PRO A 240 -9.04 -1.21 12.41
CA PRO A 240 -7.86 -0.41 12.70
C PRO A 240 -6.57 -1.06 12.17
N ASN A 241 -5.69 -0.25 11.61
CA ASN A 241 -4.35 -0.67 11.17
C ASN A 241 -4.35 -1.95 10.31
N THR A 242 -5.35 -2.09 9.46
CA THR A 242 -5.41 -3.19 8.50
C THR A 242 -4.89 -2.72 7.15
N ASP A 243 -3.62 -2.24 7.18
CA ASP A 243 -2.90 -1.86 5.97
C ASP A 243 -2.90 -3.03 4.98
N GLY A 244 -3.06 -2.71 3.70
CA GLY A 244 -3.11 -3.72 2.65
C GLY A 244 -1.74 -4.29 2.35
N LEU A 245 -0.87 -3.46 1.78
CA LEU A 245 0.43 -3.84 1.23
C LEU A 245 1.50 -2.84 1.68
N ASP A 246 2.28 -3.19 2.69
CA ASP A 246 3.36 -2.38 3.24
C ASP A 246 4.73 -2.78 2.69
N LEU A 247 5.41 -1.81 2.08
CA LEU A 247 6.71 -1.95 1.47
C LEU A 247 7.72 -1.06 2.22
N ASP A 248 8.45 -1.63 3.17
CA ASP A 248 9.48 -0.92 3.93
C ASP A 248 10.87 -1.32 3.48
N SER A 249 11.66 -0.36 3.02
CA SER A 249 13.02 -0.62 2.56
C SER A 249 13.07 -1.60 1.38
N VAL A 250 12.18 -1.40 0.39
CA VAL A 250 12.00 -2.31 -0.75
C VAL A 250 12.54 -1.71 -2.04
N VAL A 251 13.27 -2.50 -2.79
CA VAL A 251 13.81 -2.12 -4.09
C VAL A 251 13.31 -3.07 -5.17
N ASN A 252 12.95 -2.54 -6.35
CA ASN A 252 12.43 -3.31 -7.47
C ASN A 252 11.14 -4.07 -7.11
N ALA A 253 10.03 -3.35 -7.00
CA ALA A 253 8.73 -3.92 -6.65
C ALA A 253 7.67 -3.59 -7.69
N THR A 254 6.83 -4.57 -7.99
CA THR A 254 5.62 -4.39 -8.80
C THR A 254 4.40 -4.92 -8.07
N ILE A 255 3.39 -4.06 -7.90
CA ILE A 255 2.01 -4.40 -7.52
C ILE A 255 1.14 -4.25 -8.76
N HIS A 256 0.46 -5.33 -9.17
CA HIS A 256 -0.28 -5.40 -10.43
C HIS A 256 -1.62 -6.12 -10.26
N ASP A 257 -2.67 -5.62 -10.93
CA ASP A 257 -4.00 -6.26 -11.02
C ASP A 257 -4.59 -6.68 -9.67
N SER A 258 -4.36 -5.91 -8.61
CA SER A 258 -4.77 -6.26 -7.25
C SER A 258 -5.95 -5.41 -6.77
N ASP A 259 -6.78 -6.00 -5.89
CA ASP A 259 -7.90 -5.35 -5.23
C ASP A 259 -7.64 -5.25 -3.74
N VAL A 260 -7.63 -4.05 -3.19
CA VAL A 260 -7.28 -3.81 -1.78
C VAL A 260 -8.40 -3.05 -1.08
N MET A 261 -8.98 -3.68 -0.07
CA MET A 261 -9.96 -3.08 0.85
C MET A 261 -9.42 -3.19 2.27
N GLY A 262 -9.41 -2.08 3.02
CA GLY A 262 -8.89 -2.08 4.38
C GLY A 262 -9.16 -0.78 5.11
N GLY A 263 -8.91 -0.77 6.40
CA GLY A 263 -9.16 0.38 7.27
C GLY A 263 -7.96 1.31 7.47
N ASP A 264 -6.85 1.08 6.76
CA ASP A 264 -5.67 1.95 6.76
C ASP A 264 -5.08 2.09 5.35
N ASP A 265 -3.78 2.29 5.20
CA ASP A 265 -3.15 2.50 3.89
C ASP A 265 -3.40 1.30 2.94
N GLY A 266 -3.83 1.57 1.71
CA GLY A 266 -3.99 0.52 0.70
C GLY A 266 -2.63 0.00 0.24
N VAL A 267 -1.69 0.91 0.00
CA VAL A 267 -0.25 0.66 -0.13
C VAL A 267 0.47 1.66 0.74
N ALA A 268 1.49 1.22 1.47
CA ALA A 268 2.38 2.11 2.20
C ALA A 268 3.84 1.85 1.82
N ILE A 269 4.50 2.83 1.19
CA ILE A 269 5.92 2.77 0.85
C ILE A 269 6.70 3.49 1.94
N LYS A 270 7.51 2.75 2.68
CA LYS A 270 8.24 3.24 3.86
C LYS A 270 9.74 3.01 3.71
N THR A 271 10.56 3.71 4.52
CA THR A 271 12.01 3.51 4.54
C THR A 271 12.55 3.70 5.96
N ILE A 272 12.59 2.64 6.73
CA ILE A 272 13.12 2.70 8.10
C ILE A 272 14.64 2.51 8.08
N ASN A 273 15.13 1.43 7.46
CA ASN A 273 16.55 1.04 7.54
C ASN A 273 17.34 1.29 6.25
N SER A 274 16.71 1.18 5.10
CA SER A 274 17.31 1.47 3.80
C SER A 274 16.31 2.11 2.85
N ARG A 275 16.78 2.60 1.72
CA ARG A 275 15.93 3.27 0.74
C ARG A 275 14.88 2.32 0.15
N SER A 276 13.76 2.89 -0.26
CA SER A 276 12.80 2.24 -1.17
C SER A 276 12.89 2.88 -2.55
N ALA A 277 13.01 2.06 -3.59
CA ALA A 277 13.18 2.59 -4.94
C ALA A 277 12.69 1.62 -6.03
N ASN A 278 12.42 2.17 -7.21
CA ASN A 278 12.00 1.40 -8.38
C ASN A 278 10.72 0.61 -8.09
N ILE A 279 9.65 1.31 -7.74
CA ILE A 279 8.38 0.70 -7.34
C ILE A 279 7.30 1.07 -8.34
N THR A 280 6.56 0.07 -8.81
CA THR A 280 5.39 0.25 -9.68
C THR A 280 4.13 -0.26 -8.98
N VAL A 281 3.08 0.57 -8.95
CA VAL A 281 1.73 0.19 -8.53
C VAL A 281 0.78 0.46 -9.69
N ARG A 282 0.25 -0.58 -10.31
CA ARG A 282 -0.56 -0.38 -11.51
C ARG A 282 -1.75 -1.32 -11.65
N ASN A 283 -2.73 -0.87 -12.44
CA ASN A 283 -3.95 -1.63 -12.78
C ASN A 283 -4.69 -2.16 -11.55
N SER A 284 -4.58 -1.49 -10.40
CA SER A 284 -5.09 -1.95 -9.12
C SER A 284 -6.22 -1.07 -8.61
N ARG A 285 -7.04 -1.62 -7.72
CA ARG A 285 -8.23 -0.93 -7.20
C ARG A 285 -8.19 -0.95 -5.68
N PHE A 286 -8.56 0.18 -5.08
CA PHE A 286 -8.51 0.40 -3.65
C PHE A 286 -9.87 0.86 -3.14
N TYR A 287 -10.34 0.32 -2.01
CA TYR A 287 -11.70 0.53 -1.51
C TYR A 287 -11.67 0.87 -0.02
N GLY A 288 -12.16 2.04 0.34
CA GLY A 288 -12.27 2.50 1.73
C GLY A 288 -10.94 2.73 2.45
N THR A 289 -9.80 2.61 1.77
CA THR A 289 -8.47 2.72 2.36
C THR A 289 -8.05 4.18 2.61
N HIS A 290 -6.91 4.37 3.33
CA HIS A 290 -6.26 5.68 3.45
C HIS A 290 -5.51 6.10 2.17
N GLY A 291 -5.67 5.37 1.06
CA GLY A 291 -5.10 5.64 -0.25
C GLY A 291 -3.80 4.90 -0.54
N ILE A 292 -3.10 5.36 -1.59
CA ILE A 292 -1.75 4.90 -1.94
C ILE A 292 -0.77 5.89 -1.31
N SER A 293 -0.03 5.44 -0.30
CA SER A 293 0.79 6.30 0.56
C SER A 293 2.29 6.05 0.40
N ILE A 294 3.06 7.14 0.45
CA ILE A 294 4.50 7.14 0.71
C ILE A 294 4.68 7.73 2.12
N GLY A 295 5.33 6.96 3.01
CA GLY A 295 5.54 7.34 4.40
C GLY A 295 4.57 6.67 5.38
N SER A 296 4.61 7.08 6.65
CA SER A 296 5.25 8.27 7.26
C SER A 296 6.78 8.19 7.40
N GLU A 297 7.36 7.00 7.48
CA GLU A 297 8.80 6.78 7.60
C GLU A 297 9.46 6.91 6.22
N VAL A 298 10.27 7.97 5.99
CA VAL A 298 11.02 8.18 4.75
C VAL A 298 12.50 8.52 5.00
N MET A 299 13.02 8.11 6.17
CA MET A 299 14.34 8.50 6.65
C MET A 299 15.48 8.15 5.69
N SER A 300 15.38 7.02 5.01
CA SER A 300 16.43 6.54 4.09
C SER A 300 16.16 6.89 2.62
N GLY A 301 15.08 7.63 2.36
CA GLY A 301 14.72 8.14 1.04
C GLY A 301 13.88 7.18 0.18
N VAL A 302 12.92 7.77 -0.57
CA VAL A 302 12.09 7.08 -1.56
C VAL A 302 12.34 7.69 -2.93
N SER A 303 12.53 6.87 -3.96
CA SER A 303 12.74 7.36 -5.31
C SER A 303 12.23 6.42 -6.40
N ASN A 304 11.93 7.00 -7.56
CA ASN A 304 11.49 6.28 -8.76
C ASN A 304 10.26 5.41 -8.50
N VAL A 305 9.14 6.05 -8.11
CA VAL A 305 7.85 5.40 -7.85
C VAL A 305 6.85 5.77 -8.95
N LEU A 306 6.35 4.76 -9.65
CA LEU A 306 5.30 4.90 -10.67
C LEU A 306 3.99 4.30 -10.15
N VAL A 307 2.97 5.12 -10.08
CA VAL A 307 1.60 4.70 -9.72
C VAL A 307 0.71 5.02 -10.92
N GLU A 308 0.24 3.99 -11.64
CA GLU A 308 -0.48 4.23 -12.89
C GLU A 308 -1.69 3.33 -13.10
N ASN A 309 -2.70 3.84 -13.80
CA ASN A 309 -3.91 3.11 -14.18
C ASN A 309 -4.66 2.51 -12.98
N ASN A 310 -4.74 3.25 -11.88
CA ASN A 310 -5.41 2.79 -10.66
C ASN A 310 -6.77 3.46 -10.46
N ALA A 311 -7.62 2.81 -9.68
CA ALA A 311 -8.88 3.36 -9.24
C ALA A 311 -9.00 3.29 -7.70
N LEU A 312 -9.40 4.39 -7.07
CA LEU A 312 -9.62 4.47 -5.63
C LEU A 312 -11.08 4.86 -5.37
N VAL A 313 -11.76 4.06 -4.57
CA VAL A 313 -13.15 4.25 -4.14
C VAL A 313 -13.15 4.59 -2.66
N SER A 314 -13.87 5.64 -2.29
CA SER A 314 -13.90 6.16 -0.91
C SER A 314 -14.50 5.22 0.12
N THR A 315 -15.24 4.20 -0.31
CA THR A 315 -15.97 3.29 0.58
C THR A 315 -15.55 1.84 0.36
N ASP A 316 -15.74 1.02 1.39
CA ASP A 316 -15.75 -0.43 1.27
C ASP A 316 -17.05 -0.93 0.60
N ASP A 317 -17.21 -2.25 0.48
CA ASP A 317 -18.39 -2.87 -0.15
C ASP A 317 -19.67 -2.77 0.71
N ALA A 318 -19.56 -2.42 1.99
CA ALA A 318 -20.67 -2.12 2.89
C ALA A 318 -21.03 -0.61 2.94
N GLY A 319 -20.29 0.24 2.21
CA GLY A 319 -20.50 1.69 2.17
C GLY A 319 -19.80 2.47 3.28
N ASN A 320 -18.96 1.81 4.10
CA ASN A 320 -18.21 2.51 5.15
C ASN A 320 -16.98 3.22 4.58
N ARG A 321 -16.57 4.29 5.25
CA ARG A 321 -15.34 5.04 4.97
C ARG A 321 -14.37 4.94 6.12
N SER A 322 -13.08 4.88 5.81
CA SER A 322 -12.04 5.06 6.82
C SER A 322 -12.00 6.52 7.31
N THR A 323 -11.38 6.73 8.47
CA THR A 323 -11.24 8.07 9.08
C THR A 323 -10.42 9.01 8.21
N ASP A 324 -9.42 8.49 7.50
CA ASP A 324 -8.51 9.20 6.61
C ASP A 324 -8.74 8.78 5.15
N ASN A 325 -9.76 9.34 4.54
CA ASN A 325 -10.12 9.02 3.17
C ASN A 325 -9.31 9.86 2.17
N ASN A 326 -8.13 9.37 1.80
CA ASN A 326 -7.22 10.01 0.85
C ASN A 326 -7.11 9.21 -0.44
N GLY A 327 -6.69 9.90 -1.49
CA GLY A 327 -6.33 9.27 -2.77
C GLY A 327 -4.84 8.94 -2.82
N LEU A 328 -4.05 9.85 -3.39
CA LEU A 328 -2.61 9.75 -3.52
C LEU A 328 -1.95 10.53 -2.39
N ARG A 329 -1.03 9.91 -1.64
CA ARG A 329 -0.53 10.53 -0.43
C ARG A 329 0.99 10.43 -0.26
N ILE A 330 1.65 11.55 0.04
CA ILE A 330 3.01 11.60 0.59
C ILE A 330 2.91 12.26 1.96
N LYS A 331 3.18 11.49 3.02
CA LYS A 331 3.07 11.96 4.40
C LYS A 331 4.35 11.69 5.17
N THR A 332 4.88 12.69 5.85
CA THR A 332 6.02 12.50 6.76
C THR A 332 6.10 13.63 7.78
N SER A 333 7.14 13.66 8.57
CA SER A 333 7.42 14.72 9.55
C SER A 333 8.94 14.90 9.67
N ILE A 334 9.39 15.95 10.34
CA ILE A 334 10.82 16.16 10.57
C ILE A 334 11.47 14.98 11.33
N VAL A 335 10.73 14.30 12.20
CA VAL A 335 11.24 13.15 12.98
C VAL A 335 11.47 11.91 12.12
N LYS A 336 10.70 11.77 11.05
CA LYS A 336 10.74 10.62 10.13
C LYS A 336 11.10 11.03 8.69
N GLY A 337 11.66 12.24 8.56
CA GLY A 337 11.89 12.90 7.29
C GLY A 337 13.09 12.37 6.52
N GLY A 338 13.04 12.59 5.23
CA GLY A 338 14.06 12.26 4.24
C GLY A 338 13.64 12.76 2.87
N ALA A 339 14.32 12.32 1.83
CA ALA A 339 14.03 12.73 0.46
C ALA A 339 12.97 11.79 -0.16
N VAL A 340 11.94 12.37 -0.77
CA VAL A 340 11.02 11.67 -1.68
C VAL A 340 11.16 12.33 -3.05
N SER A 341 11.55 11.56 -4.06
CA SER A 341 11.85 12.13 -5.37
C SER A 341 11.43 11.20 -6.51
N GLN A 342 11.21 11.79 -7.69
CA GLN A 342 10.83 11.04 -8.89
C GLN A 342 9.61 10.14 -8.63
N VAL A 343 8.48 10.75 -8.26
CA VAL A 343 7.21 10.06 -8.07
C VAL A 343 6.25 10.50 -9.17
N THR A 344 5.71 9.55 -9.90
CA THR A 344 4.70 9.82 -10.94
C THR A 344 3.40 9.09 -10.58
N TYR A 345 2.35 9.87 -10.44
CA TYR A 345 0.96 9.39 -10.39
C TYR A 345 0.33 9.64 -11.75
N ARG A 346 -0.04 8.57 -12.45
CA ARG A 346 -0.54 8.66 -13.82
C ARG A 346 -1.87 7.92 -13.99
N ASN A 347 -2.75 8.51 -14.78
CA ASN A 347 -4.00 7.88 -15.23
C ASN A 347 -4.80 7.25 -14.06
N THR A 348 -5.16 8.07 -13.07
CA THR A 348 -5.81 7.63 -11.84
C THR A 348 -7.25 8.14 -11.74
N CYS A 349 -8.19 7.25 -11.41
CA CYS A 349 -9.58 7.57 -11.13
C CYS A 349 -9.87 7.53 -9.63
N LEU A 350 -10.39 8.62 -9.07
CA LEU A 350 -10.82 8.73 -7.68
C LEU A 350 -12.34 8.90 -7.62
N TYR A 351 -13.02 8.12 -6.77
CA TYR A 351 -14.48 8.12 -6.64
C TYR A 351 -14.90 8.45 -5.20
N GLY A 352 -15.37 9.67 -5.00
CA GLY A 352 -15.87 10.17 -3.71
C GLY A 352 -14.79 10.35 -2.65
N VAL A 353 -13.52 10.36 -3.05
CA VAL A 353 -12.38 10.53 -2.15
C VAL A 353 -12.34 11.95 -1.62
N THR A 354 -12.25 12.13 -0.28
CA THR A 354 -12.38 13.46 0.33
C THR A 354 -11.12 14.31 0.20
N SER A 355 -9.95 13.71 0.08
CA SER A 355 -8.67 14.39 -0.13
C SER A 355 -7.94 13.75 -1.31
N PRO A 356 -8.15 14.25 -2.55
CA PRO A 356 -7.62 13.60 -3.75
C PRO A 356 -6.11 13.42 -3.77
N VAL A 357 -5.35 14.45 -3.39
CA VAL A 357 -3.89 14.41 -3.28
C VAL A 357 -3.46 15.11 -1.99
N VAL A 358 -2.64 14.43 -1.21
CA VAL A 358 -2.10 14.94 0.06
C VAL A 358 -0.58 14.81 0.03
N ILE A 359 0.14 15.93 -0.03
CA ILE A 359 1.58 16.00 0.14
C ILE A 359 1.82 16.87 1.38
N ASN A 360 2.21 16.23 2.50
CA ASN A 360 2.26 16.89 3.80
C ASN A 360 3.51 16.50 4.60
N PRO A 361 4.48 17.44 4.80
CA PRO A 361 5.67 17.22 5.62
C PRO A 361 5.44 17.43 7.13
N PHE A 362 4.20 17.68 7.54
CA PHE A 362 3.80 17.95 8.93
C PHE A 362 2.81 16.92 9.46
N TYR A 363 2.95 15.65 9.05
CA TYR A 363 2.04 14.58 9.44
C TYR A 363 2.06 14.27 10.94
N ALA A 364 3.22 14.39 11.58
CA ALA A 364 3.38 14.27 13.01
C ALA A 364 4.19 15.45 13.58
N SER A 365 3.94 15.76 14.85
CA SER A 365 4.71 16.80 15.57
C SER A 365 6.13 16.32 15.87
N GLY A 366 7.06 17.29 15.96
CA GLY A 366 8.45 17.06 16.29
C GLY A 366 9.27 18.30 16.00
N SER A 367 10.38 18.48 16.72
CA SER A 367 11.24 19.66 16.61
C SER A 367 12.65 19.38 16.10
N SER A 368 13.01 18.09 15.92
CA SER A 368 14.35 17.68 15.50
C SER A 368 14.31 16.49 14.56
N GLY A 369 15.26 16.40 13.66
CA GLY A 369 15.38 15.34 12.68
C GLY A 369 15.80 15.87 11.31
N THR A 370 15.48 15.12 10.26
CA THR A 370 15.80 15.48 8.88
C THR A 370 14.61 16.19 8.24
N LYS A 371 14.83 17.38 7.69
CA LYS A 371 13.79 18.10 6.94
C LYS A 371 13.35 17.25 5.74
N PRO A 372 12.05 17.00 5.57
CA PRO A 372 11.55 16.35 4.37
C PRO A 372 11.79 17.18 3.12
N THR A 373 12.19 16.52 2.04
CA THR A 373 12.30 17.15 0.71
C THR A 373 11.45 16.37 -0.30
N PHE A 374 10.68 17.10 -1.11
CA PHE A 374 9.79 16.52 -2.11
C PHE A 374 10.13 17.13 -3.48
N SER A 375 10.73 16.35 -4.37
CA SER A 375 11.20 16.84 -5.67
C SER A 375 10.80 15.93 -6.82
N ALA A 376 10.58 16.53 -7.99
CA ALA A 376 10.15 15.84 -9.20
C ALA A 376 8.92 14.94 -8.96
N ILE A 377 7.90 15.50 -8.31
CA ILE A 377 6.61 14.84 -8.12
C ILE A 377 5.69 15.24 -9.28
N VAL A 378 5.09 14.27 -9.95
CA VAL A 378 4.21 14.50 -11.11
C VAL A 378 2.87 13.80 -10.88
N VAL A 379 1.79 14.55 -11.04
CA VAL A 379 0.42 14.03 -11.17
C VAL A 379 -0.02 14.31 -12.61
N ASP A 380 -0.09 13.26 -13.43
CA ASP A 380 -0.42 13.35 -14.84
C ASP A 380 -1.60 12.43 -15.20
N GLY A 381 -2.73 13.04 -15.53
CA GLY A 381 -3.96 12.29 -15.78
C GLY A 381 -4.63 11.82 -14.49
N LEU A 382 -5.34 12.72 -13.81
CA LEU A 382 -6.14 12.40 -12.64
C LEU A 382 -7.56 12.96 -12.82
N ARG A 383 -8.55 12.10 -12.58
CA ARG A 383 -9.94 12.54 -12.43
C ARG A 383 -10.45 12.18 -11.03
N SER A 384 -10.87 13.19 -10.28
CA SER A 384 -11.59 13.03 -9.02
C SER A 384 -13.06 13.35 -9.23
N ALA A 385 -13.92 12.35 -9.04
CA ALA A 385 -15.36 12.44 -9.22
C ALA A 385 -16.09 12.26 -7.88
N ASN A 386 -17.22 12.97 -7.69
CA ASN A 386 -18.04 12.93 -6.48
C ASN A 386 -17.29 13.35 -5.21
N ASP A 387 -16.29 14.22 -5.34
CA ASP A 387 -15.44 14.73 -4.26
C ASP A 387 -15.93 16.11 -3.72
N ALA A 388 -17.04 16.61 -4.18
CA ALA A 388 -17.63 17.87 -3.72
C ALA A 388 -17.90 17.82 -2.20
N GLY A 389 -17.46 18.88 -1.49
CA GLY A 389 -17.56 18.94 -0.04
C GLY A 389 -16.50 18.15 0.73
N GLY A 390 -15.53 17.53 0.04
CA GLY A 390 -14.37 16.90 0.68
C GLY A 390 -13.40 17.90 1.29
N LYS A 391 -12.36 17.38 1.96
CA LYS A 391 -11.31 18.20 2.60
C LYS A 391 -10.42 18.94 1.60
N GLY A 392 -10.41 18.50 0.31
CA GLY A 392 -9.63 19.11 -0.75
C GLY A 392 -8.17 18.62 -0.82
N TRP A 393 -7.38 19.37 -1.55
CA TRP A 393 -5.97 19.07 -1.86
C TRP A 393 -5.05 19.69 -0.82
N ILE A 394 -3.99 18.97 -0.42
CA ILE A 394 -2.95 19.47 0.47
C ILE A 394 -1.61 19.36 -0.26
N LEU A 395 -0.99 20.50 -0.57
CA LEU A 395 0.22 20.58 -1.39
C LEU A 395 1.27 21.44 -0.66
N ARG A 396 2.06 20.82 0.22
CA ARG A 396 2.98 21.55 1.11
C ARG A 396 4.41 21.08 0.95
N GLY A 397 5.35 22.02 0.77
CA GLY A 397 6.76 21.85 1.08
C GLY A 397 7.05 22.17 2.55
N TYR A 398 8.22 21.82 3.04
CA TYR A 398 8.57 21.99 4.44
C TYR A 398 8.81 23.48 4.78
N ASP A 399 9.65 24.15 4.01
CA ASP A 399 9.94 25.59 4.14
C ASP A 399 10.38 26.20 2.78
N ALA A 400 10.77 27.46 2.79
CA ALA A 400 11.19 28.15 1.57
C ALA A 400 12.49 27.58 0.95
N GLN A 401 13.34 26.91 1.74
CA GLN A 401 14.58 26.28 1.29
C GLN A 401 14.34 24.84 0.79
N THR A 402 13.27 24.21 1.25
CA THR A 402 12.85 22.86 0.87
C THR A 402 11.40 22.87 0.34
N PRO A 403 11.12 23.63 -0.74
CA PRO A 403 9.80 23.70 -1.33
C PRO A 403 9.41 22.34 -1.95
N LEU A 404 8.11 22.08 -2.00
CA LEU A 404 7.58 21.01 -2.83
C LEU A 404 7.80 21.37 -4.31
N ASP A 405 8.37 20.46 -5.09
CA ASP A 405 8.46 20.55 -6.53
C ASP A 405 7.46 19.57 -7.18
N LEU A 406 6.40 20.12 -7.78
CA LEU A 406 5.21 19.39 -8.23
C LEU A 406 4.79 19.83 -9.63
N VAL A 407 4.39 18.87 -10.45
CA VAL A 407 3.67 19.11 -11.70
C VAL A 407 2.25 18.53 -11.58
N LEU A 408 1.25 19.33 -11.92
CA LEU A 408 -0.15 18.93 -12.05
C LEU A 408 -0.55 19.03 -13.53
N ALA A 409 -0.66 17.89 -14.19
CA ALA A 409 -0.98 17.80 -15.60
C ALA A 409 -2.25 16.96 -15.83
N ASN A 410 -3.11 17.38 -16.73
CA ASN A 410 -4.31 16.63 -17.12
C ASN A 410 -5.20 16.28 -15.91
N VAL A 411 -5.48 17.28 -15.05
CA VAL A 411 -6.22 17.09 -13.79
C VAL A 411 -7.61 17.67 -13.90
N ALA A 412 -8.62 16.83 -13.61
CA ALA A 412 -10.01 17.27 -13.42
C ALA A 412 -10.53 16.83 -12.05
N THR A 413 -11.17 17.74 -11.33
CA THR A 413 -11.69 17.52 -9.97
C THR A 413 -12.95 18.37 -9.77
N GLY A 414 -13.92 17.86 -9.03
CA GLY A 414 -15.08 18.61 -8.57
C GLY A 414 -14.78 19.50 -7.37
N ASN A 415 -13.77 19.13 -6.57
CA ASN A 415 -13.30 19.90 -5.43
C ASN A 415 -11.99 20.61 -5.75
N THR A 416 -12.08 21.91 -6.02
CA THR A 416 -10.93 22.79 -6.32
C THR A 416 -10.30 23.43 -5.08
N SER A 417 -10.76 23.08 -3.87
CA SER A 417 -10.18 23.59 -2.63
C SER A 417 -8.74 23.07 -2.47
N VAL A 418 -7.78 23.97 -2.32
CA VAL A 418 -6.36 23.65 -2.18
C VAL A 418 -5.78 24.38 -0.97
N THR A 419 -5.13 23.63 -0.10
CA THR A 419 -4.25 24.19 0.94
C THR A 419 -2.80 23.98 0.49
N ALA A 420 -2.12 25.07 0.09
CA ALA A 420 -0.76 25.00 -0.39
C ALA A 420 0.16 25.95 0.37
N SER A 421 1.44 25.52 0.53
CA SER A 421 2.50 26.40 1.08
C SER A 421 3.88 25.89 0.63
N ASN A 422 4.83 26.85 0.46
CA ASN A 422 6.21 26.55 0.09
C ASN A 422 6.28 25.54 -1.08
N ALA A 423 5.68 25.85 -2.22
CA ALA A 423 5.58 24.95 -3.35
C ALA A 423 5.86 25.65 -4.68
N LYS A 424 6.57 24.95 -5.56
CA LYS A 424 6.78 25.29 -6.96
C LYS A 424 5.94 24.34 -7.79
N ILE A 425 4.90 24.86 -8.45
CA ILE A 425 3.90 24.01 -9.10
C ILE A 425 3.83 24.34 -10.60
N GLY A 426 4.22 23.38 -11.43
CA GLY A 426 3.99 23.40 -12.87
C GLY A 426 2.56 22.98 -13.18
N LEU A 427 1.88 23.72 -14.06
CA LEU A 427 0.49 23.47 -14.46
C LEU A 427 0.39 23.21 -15.96
N SER A 428 -0.28 22.12 -16.35
CA SER A 428 -0.63 21.78 -17.74
C SER A 428 -2.02 21.17 -17.77
N ASN A 429 -2.99 21.79 -18.44
CA ASN A 429 -4.37 21.29 -18.52
C ASN A 429 -4.91 20.85 -17.13
N SER A 430 -4.82 21.73 -16.14
CA SER A 430 -5.24 21.46 -14.76
C SER A 430 -6.40 22.36 -14.34
N ALA A 431 -7.41 21.77 -13.69
CA ALA A 431 -8.56 22.51 -13.13
C ALA A 431 -8.19 23.28 -11.84
N LEU A 432 -6.98 23.11 -11.31
CA LEU A 432 -6.54 23.71 -10.05
C LEU A 432 -5.73 24.98 -10.27
N THR A 433 -5.90 25.93 -9.37
CA THR A 433 -5.12 27.18 -9.28
C THR A 433 -4.55 27.33 -7.86
N PRO A 434 -3.51 26.54 -7.49
CA PRO A 434 -2.98 26.57 -6.13
C PRO A 434 -2.38 27.92 -5.78
N THR A 435 -2.74 28.45 -4.60
CA THR A 435 -2.22 29.70 -4.04
C THR A 435 -1.86 29.49 -2.57
N GLY A 436 -0.95 30.31 -2.03
CA GLY A 436 -0.57 30.24 -0.63
C GLY A 436 0.79 30.87 -0.35
N ALA A 437 1.21 30.90 0.91
CA ALA A 437 2.51 31.46 1.30
C ALA A 437 3.66 30.65 0.69
N GLY A 438 4.56 31.34 -0.04
CA GLY A 438 5.68 30.70 -0.72
C GLY A 438 5.31 29.78 -1.88
N VAL A 439 4.09 29.90 -2.42
CA VAL A 439 3.65 29.15 -3.60
C VAL A 439 3.94 29.95 -4.86
N THR A 440 4.58 29.29 -5.83
CA THR A 440 4.75 29.81 -7.20
C THR A 440 4.15 28.82 -8.19
N THR A 441 3.46 29.30 -9.22
CA THR A 441 2.91 28.50 -10.29
C THR A 441 3.49 28.96 -11.63
N GLY A 442 3.64 28.01 -12.57
CA GLY A 442 4.11 28.29 -13.92
C GLY A 442 3.52 27.31 -14.93
N ALA A 443 3.39 27.71 -16.19
CA ALA A 443 2.96 26.81 -17.24
C ALA A 443 4.08 25.82 -17.59
N VAL A 444 3.74 24.56 -17.74
CA VAL A 444 4.61 23.50 -18.28
C VAL A 444 3.91 22.81 -19.44
N GLN A 445 4.68 22.13 -20.30
CA GLN A 445 4.14 21.34 -21.40
C GLN A 445 4.17 19.84 -21.01
N VAL A 446 3.01 19.23 -20.86
CA VAL A 446 2.82 17.80 -20.67
C VAL A 446 1.71 17.34 -21.62
N GLU A 447 2.06 16.45 -22.52
CA GLU A 447 1.10 15.83 -23.42
C GLU A 447 0.22 14.83 -22.66
N GLY A 448 -1.00 14.60 -23.16
CA GLY A 448 -1.92 13.66 -22.57
C GLY A 448 -3.32 14.24 -22.41
N ALA A 449 -4.17 13.52 -21.71
CA ALA A 449 -5.55 13.91 -21.45
C ALA A 449 -5.99 13.50 -20.04
N VAL A 450 -7.02 14.17 -19.55
CA VAL A 450 -7.72 13.74 -18.33
C VAL A 450 -8.33 12.37 -18.57
N PRO A 451 -8.13 11.38 -17.68
CA PRO A 451 -8.65 10.03 -17.90
C PRO A 451 -10.18 9.99 -17.96
N THR A 452 -10.69 9.10 -18.81
CA THR A 452 -12.12 8.79 -18.84
C THR A 452 -12.41 7.76 -17.75
N CYS A 453 -12.93 8.21 -16.62
CA CYS A 453 -13.32 7.35 -15.51
C CYS A 453 -14.79 6.92 -15.70
N SER A 454 -15.03 5.69 -16.10
CA SER A 454 -16.36 5.05 -16.06
C SER A 454 -16.75 4.79 -14.60
N GLY A 455 -17.97 4.41 -14.28
CA GLY A 455 -18.46 4.26 -12.89
C GLY A 455 -17.48 3.57 -11.91
N ALA A 456 -17.65 3.82 -10.62
CA ALA A 456 -16.79 3.25 -9.59
C ALA A 456 -16.75 1.72 -9.66
N PRO A 457 -15.57 1.10 -9.66
CA PRO A 457 -15.45 -0.35 -9.65
C PRO A 457 -16.02 -0.93 -8.35
N ARG A 458 -16.46 -2.19 -8.39
CA ARG A 458 -16.87 -2.95 -7.22
C ARG A 458 -15.77 -3.92 -6.81
N PHE A 459 -15.67 -4.17 -5.51
CA PHE A 459 -14.77 -5.21 -5.02
C PHE A 459 -15.22 -6.58 -5.57
N PRO A 460 -14.30 -7.41 -6.11
CA PRO A 460 -14.67 -8.72 -6.66
C PRO A 460 -15.13 -9.67 -5.56
N ALA A 461 -15.99 -10.62 -5.91
CA ALA A 461 -16.34 -11.72 -5.00
C ALA A 461 -15.08 -12.54 -4.63
N LEU A 462 -15.05 -13.03 -3.38
CA LEU A 462 -13.94 -13.86 -2.88
C LEU A 462 -14.25 -15.36 -3.04
#